data_1fe70106bfe849bb489fabe0fbaa28f8
#
_entry.id   1fe70106bfe849bb489fabe0fbaa28f8
#
_cell.length_a   1.000
_cell.length_b   1.000
_cell.length_c   1.000
_cell.angle_alpha   90.00
_cell.angle_beta   90.00
_cell.angle_gamma   90.00
#
_symmetry.space_group_name_H-M   'P 1'
#
loop_
_entity.id
_entity.type
_entity.pdbx_description
1 polymer ?
#
loop_
_entity_poly.entity_id
_entity_poly.type
_entity_poly.pdbx_seq_one_letter_code
_entity_poly.pdbx_strand_id
1 'polypeptide(L)'
;AGTAGAADAIKGKKVYNKCKACHALKAGKNKVGPSLHGIMGRKAASVPKFKYSKAMKNSGLTWDEATLRKYLKKPRAFLKGTRMSFAGIKKEKDMDNLIAYLKQVTN
;
A
#
# COMPACT_ATOMS: atom_id res chain seq x y z
N ALA A 1 -14.16 23.39 -8.91
CA ALA A 1 -13.79 22.92 -8.81
C ALA A 1 -13.58 21.50 -8.25
N GLY A 2 -14.48 20.68 -8.24
CA GLY A 2 -14.25 19.28 -7.98
C GLY A 2 -13.39 18.96 -6.78
N THR A 3 -13.18 19.90 -5.90
CA THR A 3 -12.42 19.65 -4.69
C THR A 3 -13.29 19.00 -3.64
N ALA A 4 -14.60 19.10 -3.79
CA ALA A 4 -15.50 18.33 -2.95
C ALA A 4 -15.22 16.86 -3.21
N GLY A 5 -14.75 16.15 -2.23
CA GLY A 5 -14.33 14.77 -2.39
C GLY A 5 -12.90 14.59 -2.87
N ALA A 6 -12.17 15.68 -3.10
CA ALA A 6 -10.75 15.56 -3.43
C ALA A 6 -9.99 14.93 -2.26
N ALA A 7 -9.05 14.07 -2.60
CA ALA A 7 -8.25 13.39 -1.60
C ALA A 7 -7.33 14.35 -0.87
N ASP A 8 -7.15 14.13 0.42
CA ASP A 8 -6.34 14.97 1.29
C ASP A 8 -5.13 14.19 1.79
N ALA A 9 -3.95 14.52 1.27
CA ALA A 9 -2.71 13.84 1.65
C ALA A 9 -2.35 14.08 3.12
N ILE A 10 -2.74 15.21 3.69
CA ILE A 10 -2.47 15.49 5.11
C ILE A 10 -3.27 14.51 5.98
N LYS A 11 -4.53 14.30 5.65
CA LYS A 11 -5.35 13.28 6.33
C LYS A 11 -4.85 11.89 6.03
N GLY A 12 -4.32 11.66 4.82
CA GLY A 12 -3.73 10.40 4.42
C GLY A 12 -2.53 10.00 5.27
N LYS A 13 -1.76 10.97 5.72
CA LYS A 13 -0.66 10.71 6.64
C LYS A 13 -1.15 10.07 7.95
N LYS A 14 -2.32 10.48 8.43
CA LYS A 14 -2.92 9.87 9.62
C LYS A 14 -3.35 8.42 9.35
N VAL A 15 -3.92 8.17 8.18
CA VAL A 15 -4.29 6.81 7.79
C VAL A 15 -3.04 5.93 7.67
N TYR A 16 -1.95 6.49 7.15
CA TYR A 16 -0.67 5.79 7.02
C TYR A 16 -0.10 5.33 8.36
N ASN A 17 -0.51 5.92 9.47
CA ASN A 17 -0.08 5.45 10.79
C ASN A 17 -0.37 3.96 11.02
N LYS A 18 -1.36 3.41 10.32
CA LYS A 18 -1.67 1.97 10.37
C LYS A 18 -0.63 1.12 9.63
N CYS A 19 0.21 1.73 8.82
CA CYS A 19 1.17 1.05 7.96
C CYS A 19 2.62 1.18 8.46
N LYS A 20 2.93 2.30 9.11
CA LYS A 20 4.32 2.66 9.41
C LYS A 20 5.02 1.75 10.42
N ALA A 21 4.27 1.00 11.21
CA ALA A 21 4.87 0.04 12.12
C ALA A 21 5.58 -1.08 11.36
N CYS A 22 5.07 -1.42 10.18
CA CYS A 22 5.57 -2.55 9.38
C CYS A 22 6.27 -2.12 8.09
N HIS A 23 6.09 -0.88 7.64
CA HIS A 23 6.64 -0.40 6.38
C HIS A 23 7.42 0.90 6.57
N ALA A 24 8.54 1.01 5.87
CA ALA A 24 9.28 2.25 5.76
C ALA A 24 9.06 2.86 4.38
N LEU A 25 9.23 4.17 4.28
CA LEU A 25 9.14 4.89 3.01
C LEU A 25 10.51 5.02 2.34
N LYS A 26 11.57 4.77 3.09
CA LYS A 26 12.95 4.89 2.58
C LYS A 26 13.32 3.71 1.68
N ALA A 27 13.96 4.01 0.56
CA ALA A 27 14.44 2.99 -0.35
C ALA A 27 15.39 2.02 0.35
N GLY A 28 15.20 0.74 0.11
CA GLY A 28 16.06 -0.31 0.68
C GLY A 28 15.82 -0.62 2.14
N LYS A 29 14.94 0.09 2.82
CA LYS A 29 14.66 -0.17 4.23
C LYS A 29 13.44 -1.07 4.37
N ASN A 30 13.70 -2.36 4.57
CA ASN A 30 12.65 -3.34 4.85
C ASN A 30 12.47 -3.50 6.35
N LYS A 31 11.23 -3.71 6.78
CA LYS A 31 10.86 -3.97 8.16
C LYS A 31 10.07 -5.28 8.20
N VAL A 32 8.98 -5.34 8.93
CA VAL A 32 8.07 -6.49 8.87
C VAL A 32 7.50 -6.64 7.45
N GLY A 33 7.21 -5.52 6.81
CA GLY A 33 6.86 -5.47 5.39
C GLY A 33 7.97 -4.84 4.55
N PRO A 34 7.88 -4.93 3.23
CA PRO A 34 8.88 -4.34 2.35
C PRO A 34 8.78 -2.83 2.32
N SER A 35 9.88 -2.18 1.95
CA SER A 35 9.88 -0.72 1.72
C SER A 35 8.79 -0.36 0.72
N LEU A 36 8.09 0.74 0.98
CA LEU A 36 7.07 1.27 0.08
C LEU A 36 7.62 2.29 -0.91
N HIS A 37 8.94 2.53 -0.89
CA HIS A 37 9.53 3.45 -1.85
C HIS A 37 9.24 3.01 -3.28
N GLY A 38 8.73 3.91 -4.08
CA GLY A 38 8.39 3.61 -5.48
C GLY A 38 7.21 2.66 -5.66
N ILE A 39 6.35 2.52 -4.65
CA ILE A 39 5.25 1.54 -4.70
C ILE A 39 4.29 1.78 -5.88
N MET A 40 4.04 3.04 -6.23
CA MET A 40 3.11 3.34 -7.32
C MET A 40 3.68 2.87 -8.66
N GLY A 41 3.03 1.87 -9.25
CA GLY A 41 3.47 1.27 -10.51
C GLY A 41 4.51 0.17 -10.38
N ARG A 42 4.90 -0.19 -9.17
CA ARG A 42 5.91 -1.22 -8.91
C ARG A 42 5.31 -2.62 -9.02
N LYS A 43 6.07 -3.55 -9.60
CA LYS A 43 5.66 -4.95 -9.62
C LYS A 43 5.65 -5.53 -8.21
N ALA A 44 4.63 -6.35 -7.92
CA ALA A 44 4.58 -7.06 -6.65
C ALA A 44 5.78 -7.98 -6.50
N ALA A 45 6.21 -8.17 -5.26
CA ALA A 45 7.32 -9.05 -4.91
C ALA A 45 8.65 -8.68 -5.57
N SER A 46 8.87 -7.38 -5.81
CA SER A 46 10.07 -6.92 -6.52
C SER A 46 11.12 -6.23 -5.64
N VAL A 47 10.83 -5.97 -4.37
CA VAL A 47 11.82 -5.34 -3.49
C VAL A 47 12.92 -6.34 -3.16
N PRO A 48 14.21 -5.97 -3.40
CA PRO A 48 15.32 -6.86 -3.08
C PRO A 48 15.41 -7.16 -1.59
N LYS A 49 15.91 -8.35 -1.26
CA LYS A 49 16.20 -8.77 0.11
C LYS A 49 14.98 -8.86 1.04
N PHE A 50 13.76 -8.78 0.49
CA PHE A 50 12.57 -9.02 1.27
C PHE A 50 12.00 -10.40 0.95
N LYS A 51 11.62 -11.15 1.98
CA LYS A 51 11.07 -12.49 1.80
C LYS A 51 9.56 -12.44 1.68
N TYR A 52 9.06 -12.51 0.47
CA TYR A 52 7.63 -12.47 0.19
C TYR A 52 6.95 -13.83 0.39
N SER A 53 5.64 -13.80 0.64
CA SER A 53 4.83 -15.02 0.63
C SER A 53 4.78 -15.60 -0.79
N LYS A 54 4.50 -16.90 -0.90
CA LYS A 54 4.28 -17.53 -2.20
C LYS A 54 3.15 -16.85 -2.96
N ALA A 55 2.07 -16.51 -2.26
CA ALA A 55 0.93 -15.84 -2.87
C ALA A 55 1.35 -14.54 -3.53
N MET A 56 2.16 -13.73 -2.85
CA MET A 56 2.63 -12.47 -3.40
C MET A 56 3.57 -12.70 -4.59
N LYS A 57 4.51 -13.64 -4.47
CA LYS A 57 5.46 -13.96 -5.54
C LYS A 57 4.74 -14.41 -6.82
N ASN A 58 3.68 -15.18 -6.65
CA ASN A 58 2.94 -15.75 -7.78
C ASN A 58 1.79 -14.87 -8.25
N SER A 59 1.58 -13.72 -7.63
CA SER A 59 0.40 -12.89 -7.91
C SER A 59 0.41 -12.25 -9.29
N GLY A 60 1.57 -11.92 -9.81
CA GLY A 60 1.68 -11.20 -11.08
C GLY A 60 1.14 -9.78 -11.04
N LEU A 61 0.89 -9.25 -9.85
CA LEU A 61 0.29 -7.93 -9.70
C LEU A 61 1.28 -6.81 -9.98
N THR A 62 0.75 -5.70 -10.44
CA THR A 62 1.45 -4.42 -10.47
C THR A 62 0.69 -3.47 -9.57
N TRP A 63 1.40 -2.75 -8.71
CA TRP A 63 0.77 -1.85 -7.75
C TRP A 63 0.39 -0.53 -8.42
N ASP A 64 -0.51 -0.59 -9.41
CA ASP A 64 -1.18 0.62 -9.89
C ASP A 64 -2.23 1.02 -8.84
N GLU A 65 -2.81 2.20 -9.02
CA GLU A 65 -3.73 2.72 -8.02
C GLU A 65 -4.94 1.79 -7.82
N ALA A 66 -5.51 1.27 -8.90
CA ALA A 66 -6.71 0.42 -8.82
C ALA A 66 -6.41 -0.88 -8.06
N THR A 67 -5.28 -1.51 -8.36
CA THR A 67 -4.87 -2.76 -7.72
C THR A 67 -4.55 -2.53 -6.25
N LEU A 68 -3.84 -1.45 -5.95
CA LEU A 68 -3.49 -1.11 -4.58
C LEU A 68 -4.73 -0.86 -3.73
N ARG A 69 -5.74 -0.17 -4.29
CA ARG A 69 -7.02 0.05 -3.61
C ARG A 69 -7.71 -1.27 -3.26
N LYS A 70 -7.76 -2.19 -4.20
CA LYS A 70 -8.39 -3.50 -3.99
C LYS A 70 -7.69 -4.30 -2.89
N TYR A 71 -6.36 -4.32 -2.93
CA TYR A 71 -5.57 -5.03 -1.94
C TYR A 71 -5.73 -4.42 -0.55
N LEU A 72 -5.63 -3.11 -0.44
CA LEU A 72 -5.71 -2.43 0.85
C LEU A 72 -7.10 -2.46 1.46
N LYS A 73 -8.13 -2.62 0.65
CA LYS A 73 -9.49 -2.72 1.16
C LYS A 73 -9.72 -4.00 1.95
N LYS A 74 -9.26 -5.13 1.42
CA LYS A 74 -9.36 -6.45 2.06
C LYS A 74 -8.19 -7.31 1.62
N PRO A 75 -7.02 -7.16 2.25
CA PRO A 75 -5.82 -7.85 1.79
C PRO A 75 -5.96 -9.36 1.67
N ARG A 76 -6.51 -10.00 2.69
CA ARG A 76 -6.63 -11.47 2.69
C ARG A 76 -7.66 -12.00 1.71
N ALA A 77 -8.70 -11.23 1.46
CA ALA A 77 -9.72 -11.63 0.48
C ALA A 77 -9.20 -11.43 -0.95
N PHE A 78 -8.46 -10.35 -1.20
CA PHE A 78 -7.93 -10.05 -2.52
C PHE A 78 -6.77 -10.98 -2.89
N LEU A 79 -5.91 -11.28 -1.94
CA LEU A 79 -4.75 -12.14 -2.15
C LEU A 79 -4.66 -13.18 -1.02
N LYS A 80 -5.31 -14.32 -1.21
CA LYS A 80 -5.26 -15.41 -0.24
C LYS A 80 -3.82 -15.86 -0.05
N GLY A 81 -3.41 -16.01 1.20
CA GLY A 81 -2.04 -16.40 1.52
C GLY A 81 -1.08 -15.25 1.71
N THR A 82 -1.56 -14.00 1.60
CA THR A 82 -0.72 -12.85 1.95
C THR A 82 -0.33 -12.92 3.42
N ARG A 83 0.90 -12.50 3.71
CA ARG A 83 1.41 -12.43 5.09
C ARG A 83 1.11 -11.11 5.77
N MET A 84 0.58 -10.14 5.06
CA MET A 84 0.26 -8.85 5.64
C MET A 84 -0.91 -8.99 6.61
N SER A 85 -0.63 -8.84 7.89
CA SER A 85 -1.63 -8.91 8.97
C SER A 85 -2.35 -7.58 9.10
N PHE A 86 -3.19 -7.26 8.14
CA PHE A 86 -3.89 -6.00 8.10
C PHE A 86 -5.34 -6.24 7.70
N ALA A 87 -6.28 -5.74 8.51
CA ALA A 87 -7.69 -5.98 8.26
C ALA A 87 -8.23 -5.26 7.02
N GLY A 88 -7.61 -4.15 6.67
CA GLY A 88 -8.01 -3.38 5.51
C GLY A 88 -8.56 -2.00 5.86
N ILE A 89 -8.66 -1.16 4.84
CA ILE A 89 -9.20 0.19 4.96
C ILE A 89 -10.59 0.18 4.35
N LYS A 90 -11.60 0.29 5.19
CA LYS A 90 -13.00 0.11 4.76
C LYS A 90 -13.66 1.39 4.28
N LYS A 91 -13.25 2.54 4.83
CA LYS A 91 -13.83 3.81 4.44
C LYS A 91 -13.21 4.32 3.15
N GLU A 92 -14.03 4.60 2.17
CA GLU A 92 -13.60 5.08 0.86
C GLU A 92 -12.76 6.36 0.98
N LYS A 93 -13.18 7.27 1.84
CA LYS A 93 -12.48 8.53 2.05
C LYS A 93 -11.10 8.34 2.64
N ASP A 94 -10.96 7.40 3.59
CA ASP A 94 -9.66 7.06 4.16
C ASP A 94 -8.75 6.47 3.08
N MET A 95 -9.29 5.63 2.23
CA MET A 95 -8.54 5.05 1.11
C MET A 95 -8.06 6.13 0.15
N ASP A 96 -8.95 7.05 -0.25
CA ASP A 96 -8.59 8.14 -1.15
C ASP A 96 -7.47 8.99 -0.56
N ASN A 97 -7.58 9.32 0.72
CA ASN A 97 -6.58 10.14 1.41
C ASN A 97 -5.25 9.43 1.52
N LEU A 98 -5.26 8.13 1.85
CA LEU A 98 -4.04 7.34 1.92
C LEU A 98 -3.34 7.26 0.56
N ILE A 99 -4.08 7.01 -0.51
CA ILE A 99 -3.50 6.93 -1.85
C ILE A 99 -2.87 8.28 -2.24
N ALA A 100 -3.54 9.38 -1.94
CA ALA A 100 -2.98 10.70 -2.19
C ALA A 100 -1.66 10.91 -1.45
N TYR A 101 -1.60 10.50 -0.20
CA TYR A 101 -0.37 10.58 0.60
C TYR A 101 0.74 9.70 0.01
N LEU A 102 0.43 8.46 -0.32
CA LEU A 102 1.42 7.54 -0.90
C LEU A 102 2.00 8.06 -2.21
N LYS A 103 1.18 8.66 -3.06
CA LYS A 103 1.65 9.26 -4.31
C LYS A 103 2.69 10.36 -4.07
N GLN A 104 2.58 11.09 -2.97
CA GLN A 104 3.52 12.16 -2.65
C GLN A 104 4.81 11.64 -2.04
N VAL A 105 4.75 10.62 -1.18
CA VAL A 105 5.89 10.26 -0.32
C VAL A 105 6.63 9.02 -0.77
N THR A 106 6.13 8.28 -1.74
CA THR A 106 6.79 7.05 -2.19
C THR A 106 7.56 7.20 -3.49
N ASN A 107 7.53 8.35 -4.07
CA ASN A 107 8.29 8.62 -5.31
C ASN A 107 9.78 8.75 -5.04
#